data_b3afa352f548bd92ec50c510957e0a40
#
_entry.id   b3afa352f548bd92ec50c510957e0a40
#
_cell.length_a   1.000
_cell.length_b   1.000
_cell.length_c   1.000
_cell.angle_alpha   90.00
_cell.angle_beta   90.00
_cell.angle_gamma   90.00
#
_symmetry.space_group_name_H-M   'P 1'
#
loop_
_entity.id
_entity.type
_entity.pdbx_description
1 polymer ?
#
loop_
_entity_poly.entity_id
_entity_poly.type
_entity_poly.pdbx_seq_one_letter_code
_entity_poly.pdbx_strand_id
1 'polypeptide(L)'
;MIDGHVRDMVRHRLETWVRNHINRHFAPLLHARDTALSGPVRGIAFRLLEGLGNTERRGSADLIRTLSNKDRKSLANQGIRLGQINLFMPAMLKAKPIALRDQLWRIHNKANHKAPETGRVSLPMVGGVPKSYYQAVGYQPVGQVAVRVDILERVSAGLRRSARLGPFRPDPTLHALSGVQQKDFNSILKSLGYCLLTNGTALENDIDPGKRSLYVQAAKNGKRKKKKLKKNNINRPSFPNTKASHFAALQS
;
A
#
# COMPACT_ATOMS: atom_id res chain seq x y z
N MET A 1 8.93 43.07 -30.47
CA MET A 1 7.80 42.50 -29.65
C MET A 1 7.09 41.46 -30.47
N ILE A 2 6.86 40.27 -29.96
CA ILE A 2 6.08 39.24 -30.65
C ILE A 2 4.62 39.69 -30.63
N ASP A 3 3.96 39.71 -31.79
CA ASP A 3 2.55 40.04 -31.94
C ASP A 3 1.68 39.17 -31.01
N GLY A 4 0.64 39.77 -30.40
CA GLY A 4 -0.27 39.07 -29.49
C GLY A 4 -0.89 37.82 -30.11
N HIS A 5 -1.31 37.92 -31.37
CA HIS A 5 -1.87 36.79 -32.13
C HIS A 5 -0.88 35.60 -32.26
N VAL A 6 0.38 35.88 -32.59
CA VAL A 6 1.42 34.84 -32.69
C VAL A 6 1.66 34.17 -31.33
N ARG A 7 1.64 34.94 -30.24
CA ARG A 7 1.78 34.41 -28.89
C ARG A 7 0.64 33.44 -28.53
N ASP A 8 -0.58 33.81 -28.87
CA ASP A 8 -1.76 32.97 -28.60
C ASP A 8 -1.78 31.69 -29.44
N MET A 9 -1.37 31.76 -30.71
CA MET A 9 -1.19 30.57 -31.53
C MET A 9 -0.13 29.61 -30.95
N VAL A 10 1.02 30.14 -30.54
CA VAL A 10 2.07 29.32 -29.89
C VAL A 10 1.59 28.68 -28.63
N ARG A 11 0.89 29.45 -27.77
CA ARG A 11 0.28 28.94 -26.54
C ARG A 11 -0.67 27.78 -26.81
N HIS A 12 -1.61 27.96 -27.74
CA HIS A 12 -2.58 26.93 -28.10
C HIS A 12 -1.92 25.67 -28.64
N ARG A 13 -0.88 25.81 -29.44
CA ARG A 13 -0.11 24.67 -29.98
C ARG A 13 0.62 23.93 -28.87
N LEU A 14 1.21 24.63 -27.88
CA LEU A 14 1.88 24.04 -26.73
C LEU A 14 0.90 23.33 -25.82
N GLU A 15 -0.24 23.92 -25.53
CA GLU A 15 -1.31 23.30 -24.73
C GLU A 15 -1.82 22.01 -25.37
N THR A 16 -2.04 22.03 -26.68
CA THR A 16 -2.47 20.85 -27.44
C THR A 16 -1.39 19.77 -27.41
N TRP A 17 -0.13 20.15 -27.58
CA TRP A 17 0.99 19.20 -27.52
C TRP A 17 1.10 18.56 -26.12
N VAL A 18 1.06 19.36 -25.05
CA VAL A 18 1.11 18.87 -23.65
C VAL A 18 -0.05 17.91 -23.38
N ARG A 19 -1.27 18.27 -23.78
CA ARG A 19 -2.46 17.42 -23.63
C ARG A 19 -2.29 16.08 -24.35
N ASN A 20 -1.82 16.10 -25.58
CA ASN A 20 -1.57 14.89 -26.37
C ASN A 20 -0.45 14.04 -25.77
N HIS A 21 0.59 14.68 -25.24
CA HIS A 21 1.69 14.00 -24.57
C HIS A 21 1.20 13.26 -23.31
N ILE A 22 0.43 13.93 -22.46
CA ILE A 22 -0.18 13.33 -21.26
C ILE A 22 -1.12 12.18 -21.66
N ASN A 23 -2.02 12.40 -22.61
CA ASN A 23 -2.98 11.39 -23.05
C ASN A 23 -2.29 10.13 -23.58
N ARG A 24 -1.21 10.28 -24.34
CA ARG A 24 -0.43 9.15 -24.86
C ARG A 24 0.20 8.31 -23.75
N HIS A 25 0.81 8.95 -22.76
CA HIS A 25 1.55 8.23 -21.72
C HIS A 25 0.67 7.74 -20.57
N PHE A 26 -0.46 8.39 -20.33
CA PHE A 26 -1.44 8.01 -19.31
C PHE A 26 -2.68 7.32 -19.90
N ALA A 27 -2.64 6.94 -21.18
CA ALA A 27 -3.77 6.30 -21.86
C ALA A 27 -4.41 5.14 -21.07
N PRO A 28 -3.67 4.21 -20.44
CA PRO A 28 -4.30 3.14 -19.66
C PRO A 28 -5.09 3.65 -18.45
N LEU A 29 -4.59 4.70 -17.81
CA LEU A 29 -5.22 5.30 -16.63
C LEU A 29 -6.48 6.08 -17.03
N LEU A 30 -6.40 6.85 -18.10
CA LEU A 30 -7.53 7.60 -18.64
C LEU A 30 -8.62 6.67 -19.17
N HIS A 31 -8.24 5.60 -19.84
CA HIS A 31 -9.18 4.56 -20.29
C HIS A 31 -9.94 3.94 -19.12
N ALA A 32 -9.25 3.61 -18.03
CA ALA A 32 -9.92 3.09 -16.82
C ALA A 32 -10.88 4.10 -16.18
N ARG A 33 -10.60 5.40 -16.29
CA ARG A 33 -11.50 6.47 -15.85
C ARG A 33 -12.76 6.54 -16.70
N ASP A 34 -12.60 6.49 -18.02
CA ASP A 34 -13.67 6.77 -18.98
C ASP A 34 -14.55 5.53 -19.26
N THR A 35 -14.10 4.35 -18.85
CA THR A 35 -14.90 3.11 -18.98
C THR A 35 -16.06 3.10 -17.97
N ALA A 36 -17.24 2.64 -18.43
CA ALA A 36 -18.40 2.45 -17.56
C ALA A 36 -18.16 1.28 -16.59
N LEU A 37 -17.82 1.60 -15.34
CA LEU A 37 -17.48 0.65 -14.30
C LEU A 37 -18.57 0.61 -13.21
N SER A 38 -18.75 -0.56 -12.57
CA SER A 38 -19.59 -0.71 -11.39
C SER A 38 -19.06 0.13 -10.21
N GLY A 39 -19.91 0.39 -9.21
CA GLY A 39 -19.58 1.29 -8.09
C GLY A 39 -18.24 1.01 -7.42
N PRO A 40 -17.97 -0.22 -6.89
CA PRO A 40 -16.70 -0.52 -6.24
C PRO A 40 -15.49 -0.44 -7.18
N VAL A 41 -15.66 -0.89 -8.45
CA VAL A 41 -14.61 -0.86 -9.47
C VAL A 41 -14.27 0.57 -9.84
N ARG A 42 -15.28 1.43 -10.01
CA ARG A 42 -15.11 2.87 -10.25
C ARG A 42 -14.36 3.54 -9.11
N GLY A 43 -14.69 3.21 -7.86
CA GLY A 43 -14.00 3.74 -6.68
C GLY A 43 -12.51 3.39 -6.67
N ILE A 44 -12.14 2.17 -7.06
CA ILE A 44 -10.73 1.73 -7.18
C ILE A 44 -10.04 2.45 -8.34
N ALA A 45 -10.69 2.55 -9.51
CA ALA A 45 -10.16 3.25 -10.67
C ALA A 45 -9.90 4.74 -10.35
N PHE A 46 -10.82 5.38 -9.63
CA PHE A 46 -10.68 6.76 -9.19
C PHE A 46 -9.47 6.94 -8.24
N ARG A 47 -9.30 6.06 -7.24
CA ARG A 47 -8.13 6.11 -6.36
C ARG A 47 -6.81 5.89 -7.09
N LEU A 48 -6.82 5.05 -8.13
CA LEU A 48 -5.65 4.87 -8.98
C LEU A 48 -5.37 6.11 -9.84
N LEU A 49 -6.41 6.80 -10.28
CA LEU A 49 -6.25 8.06 -11.01
C LEU A 49 -5.60 9.13 -10.11
N GLU A 50 -6.10 9.31 -8.87
CA GLU A 50 -5.51 10.22 -7.89
C GLU A 50 -4.05 9.87 -7.58
N GLY A 51 -3.72 8.58 -7.45
CA GLY A 51 -2.36 8.08 -7.22
C GLY A 51 -1.51 7.92 -8.48
N LEU A 52 -1.96 8.45 -9.63
CA LEU A 52 -1.27 8.33 -10.92
C LEU A 52 -0.90 6.88 -11.30
N GLY A 53 -1.80 5.94 -11.00
CA GLY A 53 -1.65 4.52 -11.34
C GLY A 53 -1.04 3.65 -10.26
N ASN A 54 -0.86 4.16 -9.04
CA ASN A 54 -0.43 3.42 -7.85
C ASN A 54 -1.08 3.98 -6.58
N THR A 55 -1.62 3.11 -5.72
CA THR A 55 -2.18 3.50 -4.42
C THR A 55 -2.00 2.38 -3.40
N GLU A 56 -1.91 2.72 -2.14
CA GLU A 56 -1.83 1.72 -1.07
C GLU A 56 -3.13 0.92 -0.95
N ARG A 57 -3.01 -0.40 -0.87
CA ARG A 57 -4.15 -1.30 -0.67
C ARG A 57 -4.95 -0.97 0.59
N ARG A 58 -4.26 -0.55 1.66
CA ARG A 58 -4.89 -0.25 2.94
C ARG A 58 -5.97 0.82 2.82
N GLY A 59 -5.73 1.87 2.05
CA GLY A 59 -6.68 2.94 1.79
C GLY A 59 -7.92 2.50 1.00
N SER A 60 -7.87 1.37 0.30
CA SER A 60 -8.97 0.83 -0.51
C SER A 60 -9.57 -0.47 0.04
N ALA A 61 -9.28 -0.81 1.31
CA ALA A 61 -9.63 -2.10 1.89
C ALA A 61 -11.14 -2.39 1.85
N ASP A 62 -11.97 -1.39 2.14
CA ASP A 62 -13.42 -1.54 2.16
C ASP A 62 -13.98 -1.78 0.75
N LEU A 63 -13.51 -1.03 -0.25
CA LEU A 63 -13.88 -1.26 -1.65
C LEU A 63 -13.47 -2.66 -2.12
N ILE A 64 -12.28 -3.14 -1.70
CA ILE A 64 -11.79 -4.47 -2.09
C ILE A 64 -12.63 -5.59 -1.48
N ARG A 65 -13.18 -5.40 -0.28
CA ARG A 65 -14.08 -6.37 0.37
C ARG A 65 -15.38 -6.55 -0.36
N THR A 66 -15.92 -5.50 -0.96
CA THR A 66 -17.19 -5.52 -1.69
C THR A 66 -17.07 -6.05 -3.13
N LEU A 67 -15.83 -6.27 -3.64
CA LEU A 67 -15.60 -6.73 -5.00
C LEU A 67 -16.07 -8.17 -5.21
N SER A 68 -16.97 -8.35 -6.16
CA SER A 68 -17.34 -9.67 -6.70
C SER A 68 -16.23 -10.24 -7.60
N ASN A 69 -16.34 -11.51 -7.97
CA ASN A 69 -15.42 -12.13 -8.93
C ASN A 69 -15.50 -11.46 -10.32
N LYS A 70 -16.68 -10.99 -10.72
CA LYS A 70 -16.89 -10.24 -11.97
C LYS A 70 -16.14 -8.90 -11.93
N ASP A 71 -16.21 -8.19 -10.79
CA ASP A 71 -15.51 -6.94 -10.58
C ASP A 71 -13.98 -7.12 -10.65
N ARG A 72 -13.47 -8.19 -10.03
CA ARG A 72 -12.03 -8.52 -10.09
C ARG A 72 -11.54 -8.79 -11.51
N LYS A 73 -12.34 -9.50 -12.31
CA LYS A 73 -12.07 -9.70 -13.75
C LYS A 73 -12.11 -8.38 -14.51
N SER A 74 -13.10 -7.53 -14.23
CA SER A 74 -13.20 -6.19 -14.83
C SER A 74 -11.96 -5.33 -14.54
N LEU A 75 -11.50 -5.27 -13.29
CA LEU A 75 -10.25 -4.59 -12.93
C LEU A 75 -9.03 -5.17 -13.65
N ALA A 76 -8.94 -6.49 -13.73
CA ALA A 76 -7.83 -7.15 -14.44
C ALA A 76 -7.83 -6.81 -15.93
N ASN A 77 -9.00 -6.73 -16.57
CA ASN A 77 -9.16 -6.34 -17.98
C ASN A 77 -8.75 -4.87 -18.22
N GLN A 78 -8.96 -3.99 -17.23
CA GLN A 78 -8.47 -2.61 -17.25
C GLN A 78 -6.97 -2.51 -16.94
N GLY A 79 -6.26 -3.63 -16.80
CA GLY A 79 -4.84 -3.66 -16.48
C GLY A 79 -4.53 -3.30 -15.02
N ILE A 80 -5.52 -3.28 -14.14
CA ILE A 80 -5.37 -2.99 -12.72
C ILE A 80 -5.02 -4.28 -11.97
N ARG A 81 -3.95 -4.23 -11.17
CA ARG A 81 -3.48 -5.33 -10.32
C ARG A 81 -3.80 -5.05 -8.87
N LEU A 82 -4.52 -6.00 -8.24
CA LEU A 82 -4.82 -5.97 -6.82
C LEU A 82 -3.69 -6.68 -6.06
N GLY A 83 -2.63 -5.94 -5.76
CA GLY A 83 -1.50 -6.44 -4.98
C GLY A 83 -1.82 -6.62 -3.50
N GLN A 84 -0.84 -7.03 -2.74
CA GLN A 84 -0.97 -7.24 -1.28
C GLN A 84 -0.69 -5.97 -0.49
N ILE A 85 0.17 -5.13 -1.01
CA ILE A 85 0.62 -3.88 -0.42
C ILE A 85 -0.03 -2.71 -1.17
N ASN A 86 -0.01 -2.78 -2.52
CA ASN A 86 -0.48 -1.75 -3.41
C ASN A 86 -1.52 -2.26 -4.42
N LEU A 87 -2.35 -1.33 -4.89
CA LEU A 87 -3.11 -1.45 -6.12
C LEU A 87 -2.33 -0.67 -7.18
N PHE A 88 -2.12 -1.24 -8.34
CA PHE A 88 -1.29 -0.57 -9.35
C PHE A 88 -1.60 -1.01 -10.77
N MET A 89 -1.20 -0.18 -11.72
CA MET A 89 -1.25 -0.48 -13.15
C MET A 89 0.18 -0.69 -13.67
N PRO A 90 0.57 -1.91 -14.10
CA PRO A 90 1.91 -2.17 -14.63
C PRO A 90 2.30 -1.27 -15.81
N ALA A 91 1.34 -0.88 -16.62
CA ALA A 91 1.57 0.03 -17.74
C ALA A 91 2.11 1.40 -17.28
N MET A 92 1.71 1.85 -16.08
CA MET A 92 2.16 3.10 -15.47
C MET A 92 3.57 3.01 -14.84
N LEU A 93 4.14 1.81 -14.73
CA LEU A 93 5.50 1.57 -14.23
C LEU A 93 6.56 1.49 -15.34
N LYS A 94 6.18 1.78 -16.57
CA LYS A 94 7.12 1.91 -17.70
C LYS A 94 7.91 3.22 -17.60
N ALA A 95 9.08 3.27 -18.23
CA ALA A 95 10.01 4.40 -18.16
C ALA A 95 9.39 5.76 -18.52
N LYS A 96 8.66 5.85 -19.62
CA LYS A 96 8.04 7.11 -20.09
C LYS A 96 6.95 7.62 -19.13
N PRO A 97 5.96 6.83 -18.68
CA PRO A 97 5.02 7.25 -17.64
C PRO A 97 5.69 7.67 -16.34
N ILE A 98 6.73 6.96 -15.87
CA ILE A 98 7.47 7.34 -14.64
C ILE A 98 8.13 8.70 -14.82
N ALA A 99 8.82 8.94 -15.93
CA ALA A 99 9.46 10.23 -16.20
C ALA A 99 8.45 11.38 -16.24
N LEU A 100 7.29 11.17 -16.87
CA LEU A 100 6.24 12.19 -16.91
C LEU A 100 5.66 12.46 -15.51
N ARG A 101 5.44 11.42 -14.70
CA ARG A 101 4.97 11.56 -13.31
C ARG A 101 5.97 12.32 -12.45
N ASP A 102 7.26 12.05 -12.61
CA ASP A 102 8.32 12.79 -11.94
C ASP A 102 8.28 14.28 -12.30
N GLN A 103 8.19 14.60 -13.59
CA GLN A 103 8.11 15.98 -14.08
C GLN A 103 6.88 16.70 -13.51
N LEU A 104 5.69 16.09 -13.62
CA LEU A 104 4.45 16.68 -13.12
C LEU A 104 4.49 16.89 -11.62
N TRP A 105 5.01 15.91 -10.87
CA TRP A 105 5.12 16.01 -9.42
C TRP A 105 6.06 17.13 -8.99
N ARG A 106 7.23 17.24 -9.64
CA ARG A 106 8.21 18.30 -9.34
C ARG A 106 7.65 19.69 -9.66
N ILE A 107 6.97 19.85 -10.79
CA ILE A 107 6.32 21.11 -11.17
C ILE A 107 5.26 21.49 -10.13
N HIS A 108 4.39 20.56 -9.77
CA HIS A 108 3.30 20.79 -8.82
C HIS A 108 3.83 21.18 -7.43
N ASN A 109 4.88 20.50 -6.96
CA ASN A 109 5.43 20.70 -5.62
C ASN A 109 6.60 21.71 -5.59
N LYS A 110 6.93 22.35 -6.73
CA LYS A 110 8.09 23.26 -6.87
C LYS A 110 9.38 22.65 -6.34
N ALA A 111 9.56 21.35 -6.55
CA ALA A 111 10.68 20.57 -6.02
C ALA A 111 11.80 20.46 -7.05
N ASN A 112 13.05 20.57 -6.55
CA ASN A 112 14.26 20.48 -7.37
C ASN A 112 15.17 19.34 -6.87
N HIS A 113 14.70 18.09 -6.96
CA HIS A 113 15.52 16.92 -6.68
C HIS A 113 15.75 16.11 -7.97
N LYS A 114 16.80 15.28 -7.95
CA LYS A 114 17.17 14.47 -9.10
C LYS A 114 16.06 13.42 -9.41
N ALA A 115 15.71 13.32 -10.68
CA ALA A 115 14.79 12.27 -11.14
C ALA A 115 15.38 10.87 -10.89
N PRO A 116 14.53 9.84 -10.68
CA PRO A 116 14.99 8.47 -10.57
C PRO A 116 15.64 8.02 -11.88
N GLU A 117 16.74 7.28 -11.79
CA GLU A 117 17.33 6.67 -12.95
C GLU A 117 16.39 5.64 -13.58
N THR A 118 16.28 5.69 -14.92
CA THR A 118 15.39 4.81 -15.67
C THR A 118 15.75 3.33 -15.46
N GLY A 119 14.74 2.51 -15.17
CA GLY A 119 14.90 1.05 -15.03
C GLY A 119 15.33 0.56 -13.66
N ARG A 120 15.67 1.44 -12.72
CA ARG A 120 15.99 1.00 -11.36
C ARG A 120 14.80 0.31 -10.69
N VAL A 121 15.07 -0.78 -10.00
CA VAL A 121 14.08 -1.54 -9.22
C VAL A 121 13.95 -1.04 -7.79
N SER A 122 14.99 -0.41 -7.26
CA SER A 122 15.04 0.20 -5.93
C SER A 122 15.81 1.51 -5.94
N LEU A 123 15.41 2.42 -5.06
CA LEU A 123 16.01 3.74 -4.88
C LEU A 123 16.36 3.92 -3.40
N PRO A 124 17.55 4.48 -3.08
CA PRO A 124 17.80 4.92 -1.73
C PRO A 124 16.85 6.07 -1.37
N MET A 125 16.37 6.10 -0.15
CA MET A 125 15.59 7.25 0.32
C MET A 125 16.55 8.40 0.65
N VAL A 126 16.34 9.54 -0.01
CA VAL A 126 17.15 10.74 0.16
C VAL A 126 16.49 11.65 1.18
N GLY A 127 17.28 12.19 2.12
CA GLY A 127 16.80 13.17 3.08
C GLY A 127 16.18 14.39 2.37
N GLY A 128 15.07 14.90 2.92
CA GLY A 128 14.34 16.03 2.32
C GLY A 128 13.38 15.67 1.18
N VAL A 129 13.44 14.46 0.63
CA VAL A 129 12.47 14.00 -0.38
C VAL A 129 11.31 13.27 0.31
N PRO A 130 10.06 13.75 0.18
CA PRO A 130 8.92 13.17 0.91
C PRO A 130 8.56 11.79 0.35
N LYS A 131 8.01 10.93 1.22
CA LYS A 131 7.56 9.58 0.83
C LYS A 131 6.51 9.59 -0.29
N SER A 132 5.66 10.61 -0.33
CA SER A 132 4.66 10.82 -1.37
C SER A 132 5.26 10.95 -2.77
N TYR A 133 6.48 11.49 -2.89
CA TYR A 133 7.19 11.52 -4.16
C TYR A 133 7.47 10.11 -4.70
N TYR A 134 8.06 9.25 -3.87
CA TYR A 134 8.36 7.87 -4.28
C TYR A 134 7.09 7.13 -4.71
N GLN A 135 6.00 7.31 -3.97
CA GLN A 135 4.70 6.73 -4.33
C GLN A 135 4.19 7.29 -5.65
N ALA A 136 4.30 8.61 -5.87
CA ALA A 136 3.88 9.25 -7.11
C ALA A 136 4.64 8.70 -8.32
N VAL A 137 5.92 8.35 -8.21
CA VAL A 137 6.72 7.77 -9.30
C VAL A 137 6.70 6.23 -9.35
N GLY A 138 5.84 5.57 -8.56
CA GLY A 138 5.59 4.12 -8.63
C GLY A 138 6.50 3.26 -7.78
N TYR A 139 7.11 3.84 -6.76
CA TYR A 139 7.90 3.12 -5.76
C TYR A 139 7.19 3.16 -4.40
N GLN A 140 7.31 2.09 -3.65
CA GLN A 140 6.81 2.02 -2.28
C GLN A 140 7.98 2.17 -1.30
N PRO A 141 7.97 3.18 -0.42
CA PRO A 141 8.92 3.32 0.67
C PRO A 141 8.83 2.15 1.64
N VAL A 142 9.92 1.42 1.86
CA VAL A 142 10.00 0.26 2.75
C VAL A 142 11.35 0.28 3.47
N GLY A 143 11.35 0.50 4.76
CA GLY A 143 12.59 0.69 5.52
C GLY A 143 13.35 1.93 5.07
N GLN A 144 14.60 1.77 4.66
CA GLN A 144 15.48 2.85 4.21
C GLN A 144 15.54 3.01 2.68
N VAL A 145 14.76 2.21 1.96
CA VAL A 145 14.73 2.21 0.49
C VAL A 145 13.30 2.34 -0.03
N ALA A 146 13.17 2.79 -1.26
CA ALA A 146 11.91 2.74 -2.00
C ALA A 146 12.05 1.68 -3.10
N VAL A 147 11.19 0.67 -3.08
CA VAL A 147 11.20 -0.44 -4.04
C VAL A 147 10.05 -0.27 -5.03
N ARG A 148 10.31 -0.50 -6.32
CA ARG A 148 9.28 -0.41 -7.35
C ARG A 148 8.14 -1.38 -7.03
N VAL A 149 6.91 -0.90 -7.15
CA VAL A 149 5.70 -1.57 -6.63
C VAL A 149 5.55 -2.99 -7.16
N ASP A 150 5.76 -3.24 -8.45
CA ASP A 150 5.64 -4.57 -9.04
C ASP A 150 6.67 -5.57 -8.51
N ILE A 151 7.88 -5.10 -8.23
CA ILE A 151 8.95 -5.90 -7.63
C ILE A 151 8.63 -6.20 -6.17
N LEU A 152 8.22 -5.19 -5.41
CA LEU A 152 7.84 -5.38 -4.00
C LEU A 152 6.69 -6.38 -3.85
N GLU A 153 5.70 -6.34 -4.74
CA GLU A 153 4.59 -7.30 -4.75
C GLU A 153 5.07 -8.74 -5.03
N ARG A 154 6.02 -8.92 -5.96
CA ARG A 154 6.63 -10.24 -6.23
C ARG A 154 7.39 -10.76 -5.02
N VAL A 155 8.23 -9.91 -4.42
CA VAL A 155 8.98 -10.25 -3.19
C VAL A 155 8.01 -10.60 -2.06
N SER A 156 7.00 -9.78 -1.81
CA SER A 156 5.99 -10.02 -0.79
C SER A 156 5.20 -11.33 -1.02
N ALA A 157 4.86 -11.64 -2.26
CA ALA A 157 4.18 -12.89 -2.61
C ALA A 157 5.06 -14.11 -2.35
N GLY A 158 6.36 -14.05 -2.70
CA GLY A 158 7.32 -15.10 -2.42
C GLY A 158 7.50 -15.34 -0.92
N LEU A 159 7.79 -14.30 -0.17
CA LEU A 159 7.93 -14.35 1.30
C LEU A 159 6.70 -14.94 1.98
N ARG A 160 5.50 -14.54 1.55
CA ARG A 160 4.26 -15.08 2.11
C ARG A 160 4.09 -16.56 1.81
N ARG A 161 4.49 -17.02 0.62
CA ARG A 161 4.44 -18.43 0.26
C ARG A 161 5.33 -19.24 1.20
N SER A 162 6.56 -18.79 1.44
CA SER A 162 7.48 -19.42 2.38
C SER A 162 6.95 -19.39 3.81
N ALA A 163 6.42 -18.25 4.26
CA ALA A 163 5.91 -18.08 5.62
C ALA A 163 4.67 -18.95 5.95
N ARG A 164 3.93 -19.44 4.96
CA ARG A 164 2.82 -20.37 5.18
C ARG A 164 3.26 -21.75 5.66
N LEU A 165 4.49 -22.12 5.38
CA LEU A 165 5.09 -23.40 5.76
C LEU A 165 5.74 -23.36 7.15
N GLY A 166 5.72 -22.23 7.82
CA GLY A 166 6.33 -22.02 9.14
C GLY A 166 7.52 -21.06 9.09
N PRO A 167 8.45 -21.17 10.07
CA PRO A 167 9.70 -20.41 10.06
C PRO A 167 10.50 -20.70 8.79
N PHE A 168 10.96 -19.66 8.11
CA PHE A 168 11.56 -19.80 6.79
C PHE A 168 12.83 -18.98 6.64
N ARG A 169 13.64 -19.36 5.66
CA ARG A 169 14.74 -18.56 5.13
C ARG A 169 14.27 -17.90 3.84
N PRO A 170 14.47 -16.58 3.67
CA PRO A 170 14.17 -15.93 2.42
C PRO A 170 14.97 -16.57 1.28
N ASP A 171 14.29 -16.85 0.19
CA ASP A 171 14.94 -17.33 -1.03
C ASP A 171 15.90 -16.24 -1.55
N PRO A 172 17.19 -16.59 -1.83
CA PRO A 172 18.16 -15.65 -2.41
C PRO A 172 17.67 -14.96 -3.68
N THR A 173 16.81 -15.60 -4.46
CA THR A 173 16.22 -15.02 -5.67
C THR A 173 15.34 -13.81 -5.37
N LEU A 174 14.66 -13.81 -4.22
CA LEU A 174 13.83 -12.66 -3.79
C LEU A 174 14.69 -11.47 -3.39
N HIS A 175 15.83 -11.72 -2.77
CA HIS A 175 16.82 -10.69 -2.47
C HIS A 175 17.39 -10.10 -3.77
N ALA A 176 17.87 -10.94 -4.68
CA ALA A 176 18.39 -10.52 -5.98
C ALA A 176 17.34 -9.69 -6.78
N LEU A 177 16.07 -10.13 -6.77
CA LEU A 177 14.97 -9.45 -7.43
C LEU A 177 14.74 -8.02 -6.89
N SER A 178 14.96 -7.80 -5.60
CA SER A 178 14.77 -6.49 -4.97
C SER A 178 15.85 -5.47 -5.35
N GLY A 179 17.01 -5.93 -5.81
CA GLY A 179 18.14 -5.09 -6.22
C GLY A 179 18.72 -4.21 -5.10
N VAL A 180 18.62 -4.66 -3.85
CA VAL A 180 19.13 -3.95 -2.67
C VAL A 180 20.24 -4.73 -1.98
N GLN A 181 21.01 -4.06 -1.11
CA GLN A 181 21.99 -4.73 -0.25
C GLN A 181 21.29 -5.58 0.82
N GLN A 182 22.02 -6.55 1.39
CA GLN A 182 21.50 -7.47 2.42
C GLN A 182 20.91 -6.71 3.63
N LYS A 183 21.57 -5.65 4.07
CA LYS A 183 21.10 -4.78 5.17
C LYS A 183 19.72 -4.19 4.89
N ASP A 184 19.54 -3.69 3.69
CA ASP A 184 18.28 -3.08 3.27
C ASP A 184 17.18 -4.12 3.06
N PHE A 185 17.55 -5.31 2.58
CA PHE A 185 16.63 -6.43 2.44
C PHE A 185 16.08 -6.88 3.80
N ASN A 186 16.93 -6.96 4.83
CA ASN A 186 16.49 -7.23 6.21
C ASN A 186 15.52 -6.15 6.72
N SER A 187 15.78 -4.88 6.38
CA SER A 187 14.85 -3.78 6.69
C SER A 187 13.51 -3.91 5.97
N ILE A 188 13.52 -4.37 4.70
CA ILE A 188 12.30 -4.68 3.94
C ILE A 188 11.52 -5.79 4.63
N LEU A 189 12.16 -6.90 5.02
CA LEU A 189 11.51 -8.01 5.72
C LEU A 189 10.81 -7.54 6.99
N LYS A 190 11.51 -6.76 7.83
CA LYS A 190 10.94 -6.16 9.06
C LYS A 190 9.73 -5.28 8.76
N SER A 191 9.81 -4.45 7.74
CA SER A 191 8.72 -3.56 7.33
C SER A 191 7.50 -4.32 6.79
N LEU A 192 7.72 -5.49 6.18
CA LEU A 192 6.66 -6.39 5.73
C LEU A 192 6.06 -7.26 6.84
N GLY A 193 6.56 -7.10 8.09
CA GLY A 193 6.06 -7.80 9.26
C GLY A 193 6.70 -9.18 9.48
N TYR A 194 7.92 -9.38 9.02
CA TYR A 194 8.70 -10.57 9.33
C TYR A 194 9.75 -10.24 10.38
N CYS A 195 9.84 -11.06 11.42
CA CYS A 195 10.81 -10.93 12.49
C CYS A 195 11.84 -12.04 12.39
N LEU A 196 13.09 -11.73 12.75
CA LEU A 196 14.14 -12.72 12.91
C LEU A 196 13.77 -13.63 14.09
N LEU A 197 13.88 -14.95 13.89
CA LEU A 197 13.73 -15.91 14.96
C LEU A 197 15.09 -16.02 15.67
N THR A 198 15.23 -15.36 16.80
CA THR A 198 16.39 -15.53 17.69
C THR A 198 16.10 -16.68 18.64
N ASN A 199 16.90 -17.74 18.58
CA ASN A 199 16.91 -18.74 19.63
C ASN A 199 17.45 -18.07 20.88
N GLY A 200 16.58 -17.61 21.74
CA GLY A 200 16.66 -17.23 23.16
C GLY A 200 17.92 -16.63 23.81
N THR A 201 19.04 -16.41 23.16
CA THR A 201 20.30 -15.97 23.78
C THR A 201 21.27 -15.24 22.85
N ALA A 202 20.82 -14.44 21.91
CA ALA A 202 21.74 -13.61 21.14
C ALA A 202 21.28 -12.15 21.17
N LEU A 203 22.12 -11.31 21.77
CA LEU A 203 22.03 -9.84 21.77
C LEU A 203 21.95 -9.32 20.33
N GLU A 204 21.18 -8.26 20.12
CA GLU A 204 20.82 -7.64 18.84
C GLU A 204 22.01 -7.20 17.93
N ASN A 205 23.25 -7.38 18.34
CA ASN A 205 24.45 -6.87 17.68
C ASN A 205 25.29 -7.89 16.91
N ASP A 206 25.03 -9.19 17.02
CA ASP A 206 25.78 -10.23 16.31
C ASP A 206 24.99 -10.77 15.11
N ILE A 207 24.86 -9.98 14.07
CA ILE A 207 24.43 -10.48 12.75
C ILE A 207 25.69 -11.00 12.05
N ASP A 208 26.08 -12.22 12.40
CA ASP A 208 27.08 -12.97 11.62
C ASP A 208 26.48 -13.30 10.24
N PRO A 209 27.03 -12.77 9.14
CA PRO A 209 26.50 -13.02 7.79
C PRO A 209 26.57 -14.51 7.37
N GLY A 210 27.27 -15.35 8.12
CA GLY A 210 27.36 -16.81 7.92
C GLY A 210 26.26 -17.61 8.62
N LYS A 211 25.61 -17.12 9.66
CA LYS A 211 24.50 -17.80 10.34
C LYS A 211 23.21 -17.59 9.57
N ARG A 212 22.68 -18.68 9.03
CA ARG A 212 21.44 -18.75 8.24
C ARG A 212 20.22 -18.36 9.08
N SER A 213 19.87 -17.07 9.08
CA SER A 213 18.78 -16.49 9.86
C SER A 213 17.40 -17.02 9.44
N LEU A 214 16.60 -17.49 10.39
CA LEU A 214 15.21 -17.87 10.19
C LEU A 214 14.29 -16.68 10.47
N TYR A 215 13.27 -16.52 9.65
CA TYR A 215 12.26 -15.48 9.81
C TYR A 215 10.89 -16.10 10.10
N VAL A 216 10.10 -15.43 10.90
CA VAL A 216 8.70 -15.74 11.15
C VAL A 216 7.84 -14.51 10.88
N GLN A 217 6.60 -14.73 10.49
CA GLN A 217 5.64 -13.63 10.41
C GLN A 217 5.34 -13.13 11.82
N ALA A 218 5.57 -11.84 12.06
CA ALA A 218 5.21 -11.22 13.33
C ALA A 218 3.71 -11.42 13.58
N ALA A 219 3.36 -11.87 14.78
CA ALA A 219 1.97 -11.97 15.19
C ALA A 219 1.31 -10.61 14.99
N LYS A 220 0.26 -10.53 14.18
CA LYS A 220 -0.55 -9.33 14.14
C LYS A 220 -1.06 -9.11 15.55
N ASN A 221 -0.59 -8.06 16.22
CA ASN A 221 -1.16 -7.59 17.47
C ASN A 221 -2.61 -7.18 17.20
N GLY A 222 -3.46 -8.18 17.02
CA GLY A 222 -4.88 -8.02 17.21
C GLY A 222 -5.02 -7.58 18.65
N LYS A 223 -5.57 -6.38 18.90
CA LYS A 223 -6.05 -6.00 20.21
C LYS A 223 -6.85 -7.19 20.72
N ARG A 224 -6.25 -8.05 21.55
CA ARG A 224 -6.96 -9.03 22.34
C ARG A 224 -7.92 -8.16 23.17
N LYS A 225 -9.16 -8.05 22.75
CA LYS A 225 -10.24 -7.69 23.65
C LYS A 225 -10.09 -8.67 24.80
N LYS A 226 -9.54 -8.21 25.93
CA LYS A 226 -9.61 -8.91 27.19
C LYS A 226 -11.11 -9.15 27.40
N LYS A 227 -11.58 -10.36 27.10
CA LYS A 227 -12.85 -10.85 27.60
C LYS A 227 -12.68 -10.78 29.10
N LYS A 228 -13.22 -9.73 29.73
CA LYS A 228 -13.46 -9.73 31.17
C LYS A 228 -14.30 -10.98 31.41
N LEU A 229 -13.69 -12.01 31.95
CA LEU A 229 -14.44 -13.09 32.61
C LEU A 229 -15.28 -12.36 33.66
N LYS A 230 -16.57 -12.23 33.40
CA LYS A 230 -17.54 -11.97 34.43
C LYS A 230 -17.40 -13.14 35.42
N LYS A 231 -16.78 -12.91 36.57
CA LYS A 231 -16.94 -13.76 37.74
C LYS A 231 -18.45 -13.84 37.96
N ASN A 232 -19.03 -14.98 37.66
CA ASN A 232 -20.35 -15.31 38.16
C ASN A 232 -20.27 -15.39 39.66
N ASN A 233 -20.63 -14.30 40.33
CA ASN A 233 -20.97 -14.31 41.70
C ASN A 233 -22.29 -15.08 41.80
N ILE A 234 -22.20 -16.35 42.19
CA ILE A 234 -23.33 -17.15 42.58
C ILE A 234 -23.81 -16.56 43.92
N ASN A 235 -24.71 -15.60 43.84
CA ASN A 235 -25.46 -15.16 45.02
C ASN A 235 -26.51 -16.22 45.31
N ARG A 236 -26.36 -16.85 46.50
CA ARG A 236 -27.36 -17.70 47.16
C ARG A 236 -28.69 -16.96 47.22
N PRO A 237 -29.84 -17.65 47.05
CA PRO A 237 -31.13 -17.04 47.24
C PRO A 237 -31.34 -16.80 48.77
N SER A 238 -31.48 -15.56 49.16
CA SER A 238 -32.02 -15.19 50.46
C SER A 238 -33.55 -15.24 50.40
N PHE A 239 -34.13 -16.00 51.29
CA PHE A 239 -35.58 -16.15 51.49
C PHE A 239 -36.23 -14.79 51.78
N PRO A 240 -37.50 -14.58 51.32
CA PRO A 240 -38.21 -13.35 51.63
C PRO A 240 -38.71 -13.35 53.08
N ASN A 241 -38.34 -12.33 53.78
CA ASN A 241 -38.88 -12.05 55.13
C ASN A 241 -40.20 -11.30 54.93
N THR A 242 -41.30 -12.02 55.23
CA THR A 242 -42.65 -11.48 55.33
C THR A 242 -42.74 -10.52 56.50
N LYS A 243 -43.07 -9.27 56.26
CA LYS A 243 -43.86 -8.46 57.19
C LYS A 243 -44.76 -7.50 56.45
N ALA A 244 -45.95 -7.67 56.81
CA ALA A 244 -47.23 -7.06 56.49
C ALA A 244 -47.27 -5.54 56.49
N SER A 245 -48.25 -5.10 55.82
CA SER A 245 -49.33 -4.16 56.12
C SER A 245 -49.24 -2.80 55.42
N HIS A 246 -50.26 -2.56 54.84
CA HIS A 246 -51.43 -1.70 54.96
C HIS A 246 -51.53 -0.59 53.90
N PHE A 247 -52.68 -0.68 53.26
CA PHE A 247 -53.65 0.42 53.06
C PHE A 247 -53.16 1.63 52.28
N ALA A 248 -53.85 2.23 51.38
CA ALA A 248 -55.26 2.38 51.02
C ALA A 248 -55.23 2.99 49.63
N ALA A 249 -56.02 2.60 48.68
CA ALA A 249 -57.35 3.00 48.43
C ALA A 249 -57.53 4.51 48.06
N LEU A 250 -58.22 4.67 46.98
CA LEU A 250 -59.18 5.68 46.60
C LEU A 250 -58.77 6.74 45.60
N GLN A 251 -59.44 6.61 44.45
CA GLN A 251 -60.34 7.62 43.86
C GLN A 251 -59.63 8.84 43.28
N SER A 252 -59.68 9.07 42.06
CA SER A 252 -60.83 9.46 41.26
C SER A 252 -60.52 9.24 39.78
#